data_a667be15adf7e25a7f983a8cf476b535
#
_entry.id   a667be15adf7e25a7f983a8cf476b535
#
_cell.length_a   1.000
_cell.length_b   1.000
_cell.length_c   1.000
_cell.angle_alpha   90.00
_cell.angle_beta   90.00
_cell.angle_gamma   90.00
#
_symmetry.space_group_name_H-M   'P 1'
#
loop_
_entity.id
_entity.type
_entity.pdbx_description
1 polymer ?
#
loop_
_entity_poly.entity_id
_entity_poly.type
_entity_poly.pdbx_seq_one_letter_code
_entity_poly.pdbx_strand_id
1 'polypeptide(L)'
;MKDDAVRHASDALVTAAEIARLAGVTRAAVSNWRRRYDSFPAPATDSTSSPLFSLSEVRSWLAEHHKGQELSDEVRLWQQLRGVHGDDMIRGLSAVAELLSHPEESTVPDELSALRLLVHELTATLSPAELLANLTTRYVDSSGRAGSDGITSPQLIRAIQHFAEEQTGTVFDPACGIGSLLFAFGTRARSLAGQEIDPVNARYAQLRANLTSLPDVTISVGDSLRSDQQRELKADLVVCEPPVAVADWGREELVLDPRWEFGVPSRAEGELAWLQHCYYHTAPGGQVVMVMPASVAYRKAGRRIRAEIVRRGLLTHVVALPPGMASSHALSVHLWLLRRPTSPGAAIDFVRMTDLTANNPGSPFEPTAEQTTDIPRIDLLNDTVDLTPATHICARHTDFSAEYEATRAAIAEQLASLLDLLPPLLEGPGGSLQDGAMVSVSELARAGLVETTEDSAVSTSEQLDTDYLNGFLRSTVNTRRSTSTSGTFRMDTRGSRIPQMAIDEQRRYGAAFRALQEYEEHVGRLAELSKQAASLARDGLTSGALLPPPSDDS
;
A
#
# COMPACT_ATOMS: atom_id res chain seq x y z
N MET A 1 22.55 -50.73 0.99
CA MET A 1 21.41 -49.95 1.47
C MET A 1 21.83 -49.17 2.73
N LYS A 2 22.73 -48.22 2.60
CA LYS A 2 23.15 -47.28 3.67
C LYS A 2 24.07 -46.20 3.08
N ASP A 3 23.64 -45.52 2.01
CA ASP A 3 24.44 -44.42 1.43
C ASP A 3 23.61 -43.32 0.75
N ASP A 4 22.27 -43.27 0.96
CA ASP A 4 21.41 -42.24 0.34
C ASP A 4 20.81 -41.19 1.32
N ALA A 5 21.34 -41.06 2.53
CA ALA A 5 20.77 -40.23 3.59
C ALA A 5 21.56 -38.94 3.91
N VAL A 6 22.48 -38.50 3.05
CA VAL A 6 23.28 -37.28 3.30
C VAL A 6 23.31 -36.38 2.06
N ARG A 7 22.17 -35.96 1.56
CA ARG A 7 22.06 -34.83 0.57
C ARG A 7 20.70 -34.16 0.58
N HIS A 8 20.27 -33.63 1.70
CA HIS A 8 19.27 -32.55 1.73
C HIS A 8 19.73 -31.49 2.72
N ALA A 9 20.81 -30.78 2.35
CA ALA A 9 20.93 -29.40 2.75
C ALA A 9 19.74 -28.68 2.07
N SER A 10 18.84 -28.05 2.83
CA SER A 10 17.66 -27.36 2.31
C SER A 10 18.11 -26.32 1.28
N ASP A 11 17.76 -26.56 0.02
CA ASP A 11 18.08 -25.62 -1.06
C ASP A 11 17.31 -24.32 -0.80
N ALA A 12 18.03 -23.18 -0.77
CA ALA A 12 17.43 -21.90 -0.49
C ALA A 12 16.46 -21.52 -1.62
N LEU A 13 15.29 -21.02 -1.27
CA LEU A 13 14.27 -20.60 -2.23
C LEU A 13 14.37 -19.09 -2.49
N VAL A 14 14.22 -18.67 -3.74
CA VAL A 14 14.33 -17.27 -4.19
C VAL A 14 13.12 -16.84 -5.00
N THR A 15 12.74 -15.56 -4.86
CA THR A 15 11.66 -14.93 -5.63
C THR A 15 12.15 -14.45 -7.00
N ALA A 16 11.22 -14.17 -7.93
CA ALA A 16 11.56 -13.58 -9.23
C ALA A 16 12.26 -12.20 -9.11
N ALA A 17 12.02 -11.45 -8.03
CA ALA A 17 12.70 -10.18 -7.77
C ALA A 17 14.16 -10.42 -7.35
N GLU A 18 14.43 -11.44 -6.56
CA GLU A 18 15.78 -11.85 -6.18
C GLU A 18 16.57 -12.41 -7.36
N ILE A 19 15.92 -13.19 -8.23
CA ILE A 19 16.53 -13.67 -9.49
C ILE A 19 16.93 -12.46 -10.38
N ALA A 20 16.08 -11.44 -10.47
CA ALA A 20 16.38 -10.24 -11.23
C ALA A 20 17.62 -9.51 -10.70
N ARG A 21 17.76 -9.40 -9.39
CA ARG A 21 18.96 -8.83 -8.74
C ARG A 21 20.20 -9.71 -8.97
N LEU A 22 20.06 -11.02 -8.84
CA LEU A 22 21.12 -11.99 -9.08
C LEU A 22 21.71 -11.88 -10.49
N ALA A 23 20.86 -11.63 -11.46
CA ALA A 23 21.22 -11.53 -12.87
C ALA A 23 21.53 -10.10 -13.34
N GLY A 24 21.37 -9.07 -12.47
CA GLY A 24 21.56 -7.66 -12.84
C GLY A 24 20.53 -7.15 -13.85
N VAL A 25 19.30 -7.68 -13.84
CA VAL A 25 18.23 -7.36 -14.80
C VAL A 25 16.93 -6.92 -14.11
N THR A 26 15.95 -6.47 -14.89
CA THR A 26 14.64 -6.11 -14.37
C THR A 26 13.78 -7.35 -14.07
N ARG A 27 12.82 -7.24 -13.15
CA ARG A 27 11.84 -8.30 -12.85
C ARG A 27 11.04 -8.73 -14.10
N ALA A 28 10.79 -7.79 -15.03
CA ALA A 28 10.16 -8.08 -16.31
C ALA A 28 11.02 -8.99 -17.19
N ALA A 29 12.34 -8.85 -17.15
CA ALA A 29 13.26 -9.72 -17.88
C ALA A 29 13.20 -11.16 -17.38
N VAL A 30 13.13 -11.37 -16.06
CA VAL A 30 12.97 -12.72 -15.46
C VAL A 30 11.64 -13.33 -15.84
N SER A 31 10.55 -12.55 -15.85
CA SER A 31 9.24 -13.03 -16.32
C SER A 31 9.25 -13.43 -17.79
N ASN A 32 10.02 -12.72 -18.63
CA ASN A 32 10.23 -13.08 -20.02
C ASN A 32 11.05 -14.37 -20.17
N TRP A 33 12.09 -14.56 -19.34
CA TRP A 33 12.86 -15.81 -19.37
C TRP A 33 11.99 -17.02 -19.05
N ARG A 34 11.16 -16.96 -18.03
CA ARG A 34 10.19 -18.01 -17.67
C ARG A 34 9.24 -18.39 -18.81
N ARG A 35 8.87 -17.41 -19.65
CA ARG A 35 7.98 -17.67 -20.80
C ARG A 35 8.72 -18.16 -22.04
N ARG A 36 9.99 -17.76 -22.21
CA ARG A 36 10.76 -17.98 -23.42
C ARG A 36 11.63 -19.25 -23.38
N TYR A 37 12.02 -19.66 -22.20
CA TYR A 37 12.93 -20.78 -22.02
C TYR A 37 12.26 -21.88 -21.23
N ASP A 38 11.95 -23.02 -21.87
CA ASP A 38 11.38 -24.21 -21.23
C ASP A 38 12.36 -24.83 -20.20
N SER A 39 13.66 -24.51 -20.33
CA SER A 39 14.71 -24.92 -19.39
C SER A 39 14.77 -24.05 -18.12
N PHE A 40 13.97 -22.97 -18.01
CA PHE A 40 13.98 -22.13 -16.81
C PHE A 40 13.43 -22.93 -15.61
N PRO A 41 14.04 -22.84 -14.40
CA PRO A 41 13.62 -23.62 -13.24
C PRO A 41 12.13 -23.51 -12.94
N ALA A 42 11.51 -24.65 -12.63
CA ALA A 42 10.11 -24.70 -12.24
C ALA A 42 9.92 -24.09 -10.82
N PRO A 43 8.76 -23.49 -10.52
CA PRO A 43 8.48 -23.05 -9.16
C PRO A 43 8.51 -24.22 -8.18
N ALA A 44 9.21 -24.05 -7.06
CA ALA A 44 9.27 -25.02 -5.96
C ALA A 44 8.02 -24.96 -5.07
N THR A 45 7.14 -23.95 -5.25
CA THR A 45 5.90 -23.78 -4.48
C THR A 45 4.71 -23.60 -5.43
N ASP A 46 3.55 -24.17 -5.07
CA ASP A 46 2.29 -24.05 -5.82
C ASP A 46 1.63 -22.66 -5.71
N SER A 47 2.29 -21.68 -5.07
CA SER A 47 1.78 -20.32 -4.93
C SER A 47 1.79 -19.58 -6.26
N THR A 48 0.62 -19.26 -6.80
CA THR A 48 0.45 -18.54 -8.07
C THR A 48 0.78 -17.05 -7.98
N SER A 49 0.71 -16.44 -6.78
CA SER A 49 0.90 -14.99 -6.58
C SER A 49 2.36 -14.57 -6.34
N SER A 50 3.20 -15.46 -5.81
CA SER A 50 4.63 -15.21 -5.56
C SER A 50 5.40 -16.53 -5.61
N PRO A 51 5.67 -17.07 -6.81
CA PRO A 51 6.37 -18.35 -6.95
C PRO A 51 7.82 -18.24 -6.43
N LEU A 52 8.23 -19.24 -5.68
CA LEU A 52 9.60 -19.42 -5.21
C LEU A 52 10.31 -20.47 -6.06
N PHE A 53 11.59 -20.26 -6.30
CA PHE A 53 12.44 -21.11 -7.16
C PHE A 53 13.63 -21.62 -6.37
N SER A 54 14.08 -22.82 -6.66
CA SER A 54 15.33 -23.36 -6.13
C SER A 54 16.50 -22.46 -6.54
N LEU A 55 17.27 -21.98 -5.57
CA LEU A 55 18.42 -21.11 -5.83
C LEU A 55 19.51 -21.84 -6.60
N SER A 56 19.76 -23.12 -6.30
CA SER A 56 20.78 -23.92 -6.98
C SER A 56 20.43 -24.13 -8.45
N GLU A 57 19.17 -24.44 -8.77
CA GLU A 57 18.70 -24.57 -10.15
C GLU A 57 18.77 -23.25 -10.92
N VAL A 58 18.35 -22.15 -10.28
CA VAL A 58 18.44 -20.82 -10.88
C VAL A 58 19.90 -20.46 -11.19
N ARG A 59 20.84 -20.73 -10.29
CA ARG A 59 22.26 -20.46 -10.49
C ARG A 59 22.84 -21.27 -11.65
N SER A 60 22.53 -22.57 -11.71
CA SER A 60 22.96 -23.44 -12.81
C SER A 60 22.43 -22.91 -14.15
N TRP A 61 21.15 -22.54 -14.19
CA TRP A 61 20.51 -22.00 -15.39
C TRP A 61 21.13 -20.66 -15.83
N LEU A 62 21.40 -19.74 -14.89
CA LEU A 62 22.04 -18.45 -15.19
C LEU A 62 23.47 -18.64 -15.74
N ALA A 63 24.22 -19.57 -15.16
CA ALA A 63 25.58 -19.92 -15.63
C ALA A 63 25.55 -20.53 -17.05
N GLU A 64 24.68 -21.48 -17.32
CA GLU A 64 24.54 -22.14 -18.62
C GLU A 64 24.13 -21.15 -19.73
N HIS A 65 23.32 -20.15 -19.38
CA HIS A 65 22.82 -19.19 -20.36
C HIS A 65 23.65 -17.89 -20.39
N HIS A 66 24.80 -17.83 -19.70
CA HIS A 66 25.67 -16.62 -19.58
C HIS A 66 24.89 -15.36 -19.16
N LYS A 67 23.92 -15.49 -18.26
CA LYS A 67 22.99 -14.42 -17.84
C LYS A 67 23.22 -13.97 -16.39
N GLY A 68 24.25 -14.45 -15.69
CA GLY A 68 24.57 -14.06 -14.32
C GLY A 68 25.88 -13.27 -14.27
N GLN A 69 25.90 -12.18 -13.49
CA GLN A 69 27.17 -11.69 -12.92
C GLN A 69 27.60 -12.64 -11.80
N GLU A 70 28.89 -12.73 -11.50
CA GLU A 70 29.36 -13.38 -10.28
C GLU A 70 28.61 -12.79 -9.09
N LEU A 71 28.05 -13.67 -8.25
CA LEU A 71 27.31 -13.26 -7.06
C LEU A 71 28.23 -12.45 -6.16
N SER A 72 27.89 -11.20 -5.90
CA SER A 72 28.63 -10.41 -4.91
C SER A 72 28.58 -11.13 -3.54
N ASP A 73 29.65 -10.97 -2.76
CA ASP A 73 29.74 -11.61 -1.43
C ASP A 73 28.60 -11.18 -0.49
N GLU A 74 28.06 -9.97 -0.69
CA GLU A 74 26.85 -9.48 0.00
C GLU A 74 25.61 -10.34 -0.33
N VAL A 75 25.45 -10.74 -1.60
CA VAL A 75 24.35 -11.63 -2.01
C VAL A 75 24.54 -13.02 -1.43
N ARG A 76 25.79 -13.50 -1.38
CA ARG A 76 26.13 -14.80 -0.75
C ARG A 76 25.83 -14.79 0.74
N LEU A 77 26.20 -13.70 1.43
CA LEU A 77 25.89 -13.50 2.85
C LEU A 77 24.37 -13.51 3.09
N TRP A 78 23.61 -12.76 2.29
CA TRP A 78 22.15 -12.72 2.38
C TRP A 78 21.50 -14.10 2.19
N GLN A 79 21.99 -14.86 1.23
CA GLN A 79 21.49 -16.22 0.95
C GLN A 79 21.78 -17.20 2.10
N GLN A 80 22.97 -17.11 2.69
CA GLN A 80 23.30 -17.91 3.87
C GLN A 80 22.41 -17.55 5.06
N LEU A 81 22.22 -16.27 5.34
CA LEU A 81 21.32 -15.81 6.40
C LEU A 81 19.91 -16.38 6.20
N ARG A 82 19.39 -16.32 4.97
CA ARG A 82 18.07 -16.83 4.64
C ARG A 82 17.98 -18.36 4.73
N GLY A 83 19.05 -19.05 4.37
CA GLY A 83 19.15 -20.52 4.49
C GLY A 83 19.14 -21.00 5.94
N VAL A 84 19.75 -20.26 6.86
CA VAL A 84 19.84 -20.61 8.29
C VAL A 84 18.61 -20.15 9.09
N HIS A 85 18.13 -18.93 8.83
CA HIS A 85 17.11 -18.29 9.66
C HIS A 85 15.70 -18.28 9.03
N GLY A 86 15.56 -18.62 7.74
CA GLY A 86 14.27 -18.68 7.06
C GLY A 86 13.48 -17.38 7.16
N ASP A 87 12.32 -17.43 7.80
CA ASP A 87 11.46 -16.26 8.01
C ASP A 87 11.92 -15.37 9.18
N ASP A 88 12.78 -15.87 10.08
CA ASP A 88 13.31 -15.12 11.24
C ASP A 88 14.61 -14.36 10.88
N MET A 89 14.55 -13.59 9.80
CA MET A 89 15.72 -12.86 9.29
C MET A 89 16.31 -11.85 10.27
N ILE A 90 15.51 -11.30 11.18
CA ILE A 90 15.99 -10.31 12.18
C ILE A 90 17.01 -10.95 13.12
N ARG A 91 16.84 -12.23 13.50
CA ARG A 91 17.89 -12.95 14.27
C ARG A 91 19.18 -13.09 13.50
N GLY A 92 19.08 -13.39 12.21
CA GLY A 92 20.26 -13.47 11.35
C GLY A 92 20.98 -12.13 11.22
N LEU A 93 20.22 -11.05 11.00
CA LEU A 93 20.76 -9.70 10.96
C LEU A 93 21.35 -9.26 12.31
N SER A 94 20.73 -9.67 13.43
CA SER A 94 21.29 -9.43 14.78
C SER A 94 22.62 -10.14 14.97
N ALA A 95 22.75 -11.39 14.52
CA ALA A 95 24.00 -12.12 14.58
C ALA A 95 25.12 -11.45 13.77
N VAL A 96 24.80 -10.95 12.56
CA VAL A 96 25.77 -10.15 11.78
C VAL A 96 26.14 -8.86 12.51
N ALA A 97 25.16 -8.15 13.05
CA ALA A 97 25.42 -6.90 13.79
C ALA A 97 26.28 -7.14 15.05
N GLU A 98 26.12 -8.26 15.75
CA GLU A 98 26.97 -8.67 16.87
C GLU A 98 28.42 -8.98 16.42
N LEU A 99 28.57 -9.73 15.31
CA LEU A 99 29.90 -9.97 14.73
C LEU A 99 30.61 -8.67 14.35
N LEU A 100 29.87 -7.72 13.78
CA LEU A 100 30.41 -6.41 13.41
C LEU A 100 30.77 -5.53 14.62
N SER A 101 30.03 -5.67 15.72
CA SER A 101 30.27 -4.91 16.95
C SER A 101 31.43 -5.46 17.79
N HIS A 102 31.62 -6.80 17.79
CA HIS A 102 32.58 -7.52 18.63
C HIS A 102 33.30 -8.61 17.82
N PRO A 103 34.17 -8.25 16.86
CA PRO A 103 34.79 -9.19 15.95
C PRO A 103 35.70 -10.24 16.65
N GLU A 104 36.28 -9.88 17.80
CA GLU A 104 37.23 -10.72 18.54
C GLU A 104 36.56 -11.63 19.58
N GLU A 105 35.40 -11.25 20.13
CA GLU A 105 34.79 -11.90 21.30
C GLU A 105 33.63 -12.85 20.95
N SER A 106 33.14 -12.83 19.73
CA SER A 106 31.93 -13.55 19.37
C SER A 106 32.18 -15.06 19.27
N THR A 107 31.74 -15.83 20.27
CA THR A 107 31.60 -17.29 20.20
C THR A 107 30.40 -17.64 19.32
N VAL A 108 30.62 -17.56 18.01
CA VAL A 108 29.59 -17.93 17.03
C VAL A 108 29.52 -19.46 16.97
N PRO A 109 28.32 -20.07 17.02
CA PRO A 109 28.17 -21.51 16.78
C PRO A 109 28.84 -21.93 15.45
N ASP A 110 29.36 -23.14 15.39
CA ASP A 110 30.05 -23.66 14.20
C ASP A 110 29.23 -23.54 12.91
N GLU A 111 27.91 -23.57 13.00
CA GLU A 111 26.97 -23.37 11.91
C GLU A 111 27.06 -21.95 11.26
N LEU A 112 27.60 -20.98 11.98
CA LEU A 112 27.78 -19.60 11.52
C LEU A 112 29.25 -19.27 11.16
N SER A 113 30.15 -20.24 11.17
CA SER A 113 31.58 -20.03 10.83
C SER A 113 31.78 -19.51 9.41
N ALA A 114 30.99 -20.00 8.44
CA ALA A 114 30.98 -19.54 7.06
C ALA A 114 30.46 -18.10 6.93
N LEU A 115 29.50 -17.71 7.79
CA LEU A 115 28.97 -16.35 7.88
C LEU A 115 30.07 -15.38 8.32
N ARG A 116 30.89 -15.76 9.31
CA ARG A 116 32.01 -14.96 9.84
C ARG A 116 33.03 -14.64 8.75
N LEU A 117 33.37 -15.61 7.92
CA LEU A 117 34.31 -15.42 6.82
C LEU A 117 33.77 -14.39 5.80
N LEU A 118 32.54 -14.52 5.36
CA LEU A 118 31.91 -13.56 4.44
C LEU A 118 31.79 -12.15 5.03
N VAL A 119 31.42 -12.04 6.29
CA VAL A 119 31.37 -10.74 6.98
C VAL A 119 32.77 -10.13 7.03
N HIS A 120 33.82 -10.91 7.32
CA HIS A 120 35.20 -10.43 7.34
C HIS A 120 35.67 -10.00 5.94
N GLU A 121 35.37 -10.76 4.90
CA GLU A 121 35.68 -10.40 3.51
C GLU A 121 35.00 -9.08 3.10
N LEU A 122 33.71 -8.92 3.44
CA LEU A 122 32.95 -7.72 3.11
C LEU A 122 33.44 -6.48 3.88
N THR A 123 33.87 -6.64 5.14
CA THR A 123 34.40 -5.51 5.94
C THR A 123 35.79 -5.04 5.47
N ALA A 124 36.45 -5.75 4.58
CA ALA A 124 37.65 -5.25 3.90
C ALA A 124 37.32 -4.12 2.89
N THR A 125 36.08 -4.03 2.41
CA THR A 125 35.65 -3.05 1.39
C THR A 125 34.53 -2.11 1.85
N LEU A 126 33.72 -2.55 2.81
CA LEU A 126 32.59 -1.78 3.39
C LEU A 126 32.84 -1.53 4.88
N SER A 127 32.45 -0.38 5.35
CA SER A 127 32.39 -0.18 6.82
C SER A 127 31.30 -1.07 7.46
N PRO A 128 31.41 -1.44 8.73
CA PRO A 128 30.37 -2.18 9.45
C PRO A 128 28.99 -1.55 9.34
N ALA A 129 28.92 -0.22 9.42
CA ALA A 129 27.67 0.52 9.30
C ALA A 129 27.06 0.41 7.90
N GLU A 130 27.86 0.52 6.84
CA GLU A 130 27.40 0.38 5.45
C GLU A 130 26.90 -1.03 5.16
N LEU A 131 27.65 -2.06 5.56
CA LEU A 131 27.23 -3.45 5.39
C LEU A 131 25.89 -3.71 6.08
N LEU A 132 25.73 -3.26 7.34
CA LEU A 132 24.48 -3.46 8.07
C LEU A 132 23.32 -2.65 7.43
N ALA A 133 23.58 -1.43 6.96
CA ALA A 133 22.59 -0.62 6.26
C ALA A 133 22.10 -1.29 4.97
N ASN A 134 23.02 -1.85 4.17
CA ASN A 134 22.69 -2.57 2.93
C ASN A 134 21.82 -3.81 3.22
N LEU A 135 22.19 -4.60 4.22
CA LEU A 135 21.42 -5.78 4.64
C LEU A 135 20.05 -5.39 5.19
N THR A 136 19.97 -4.32 5.98
CA THR A 136 18.68 -3.79 6.49
C THR A 136 17.78 -3.33 5.34
N THR A 137 18.32 -2.58 4.39
CA THR A 137 17.56 -2.11 3.21
C THR A 137 17.03 -3.30 2.42
N ARG A 138 17.86 -4.31 2.20
CA ARG A 138 17.45 -5.54 1.52
C ARG A 138 16.36 -6.30 2.28
N TYR A 139 16.43 -6.31 3.60
CA TYR A 139 15.40 -6.89 4.45
C TYR A 139 14.06 -6.15 4.30
N VAL A 140 14.08 -4.84 4.44
CA VAL A 140 12.90 -3.97 4.25
C VAL A 140 12.27 -4.17 2.87
N ASP A 141 13.08 -4.19 1.82
CA ASP A 141 12.62 -4.40 0.44
C ASP A 141 12.06 -5.80 0.16
N SER A 142 12.57 -6.82 0.87
CA SER A 142 12.16 -8.21 0.69
C SER A 142 10.97 -8.60 1.57
N SER A 143 10.75 -7.88 2.66
CA SER A 143 9.61 -8.08 3.56
C SER A 143 8.33 -7.64 2.83
N GLY A 144 7.56 -8.61 2.35
CA GLY A 144 6.23 -8.33 1.81
C GLY A 144 5.28 -7.88 2.93
N ARG A 145 4.04 -7.48 2.57
CA ARG A 145 3.01 -7.01 3.53
C ARG A 145 2.80 -7.93 4.75
N ALA A 146 3.04 -9.23 4.61
CA ALA A 146 2.86 -10.22 5.69
C ALA A 146 4.04 -10.29 6.69
N GLY A 147 5.19 -9.70 6.37
CA GLY A 147 6.41 -9.75 7.21
C GLY A 147 6.90 -8.36 7.64
N SER A 148 6.06 -7.33 7.53
CA SER A 148 6.45 -5.93 7.77
C SER A 148 6.11 -5.43 9.18
N ASP A 149 5.64 -6.27 10.08
CA ASP A 149 5.40 -5.89 11.46
C ASP A 149 6.70 -5.37 12.10
N GLY A 150 6.69 -4.13 12.56
CA GLY A 150 7.87 -3.45 13.11
C GLY A 150 8.78 -2.74 12.09
N ILE A 151 8.36 -2.61 10.81
CA ILE A 151 9.14 -1.91 9.78
C ILE A 151 8.31 -0.78 9.17
N THR A 152 8.70 0.45 9.42
CA THR A 152 8.13 1.62 8.73
C THR A 152 8.71 1.76 7.33
N SER A 153 7.86 1.96 6.32
CA SER A 153 8.29 2.08 4.93
C SER A 153 9.13 3.35 4.69
N PRO A 154 10.11 3.33 3.76
CA PRO A 154 10.90 4.52 3.43
C PRO A 154 10.05 5.71 2.96
N GLN A 155 8.94 5.46 2.27
CA GLN A 155 8.01 6.50 1.83
C GLN A 155 7.31 7.16 3.01
N LEU A 156 6.84 6.37 3.96
CA LEU A 156 6.19 6.86 5.18
C LEU A 156 7.16 7.64 6.07
N ILE A 157 8.40 7.16 6.21
CA ILE A 157 9.47 7.87 6.93
C ILE A 157 9.69 9.26 6.33
N ARG A 158 9.80 9.37 4.99
CA ARG A 158 9.96 10.67 4.31
C ARG A 158 8.76 11.59 4.55
N ALA A 159 7.54 11.07 4.54
CA ALA A 159 6.35 11.85 4.85
C ALA A 159 6.37 12.37 6.28
N ILE A 160 6.68 11.51 7.26
CA ILE A 160 6.78 11.91 8.66
C ILE A 160 7.87 12.96 8.85
N GLN A 161 9.05 12.80 8.23
CA GLN A 161 10.12 13.78 8.29
C GLN A 161 9.76 15.13 7.66
N HIS A 162 8.96 15.12 6.58
CA HIS A 162 8.51 16.34 5.89
C HIS A 162 7.54 17.16 6.76
N PHE A 163 6.60 16.49 7.43
CA PHE A 163 5.58 17.15 8.25
C PHE A 163 6.01 17.37 9.70
N ALA A 164 7.06 16.69 10.18
CA ALA A 164 7.65 16.94 11.48
C ALA A 164 8.39 18.28 11.48
N GLU A 165 8.22 19.06 12.54
CA GLU A 165 9.00 20.27 12.73
C GLU A 165 10.47 19.95 12.99
N GLU A 166 11.36 20.88 12.65
CA GLU A 166 12.78 20.73 12.97
C GLU A 166 12.98 20.76 14.47
N GLN A 167 13.41 19.63 15.03
CA GLN A 167 13.71 19.48 16.45
C GLN A 167 15.18 19.13 16.63
N THR A 168 15.81 19.80 17.59
CA THR A 168 17.20 19.55 17.99
C THR A 168 17.30 18.83 19.33
N GLY A 169 16.16 18.46 19.92
CA GLY A 169 16.05 17.85 21.24
C GLY A 169 16.00 16.33 21.22
N THR A 170 15.24 15.77 22.13
CA THR A 170 15.02 14.33 22.25
C THR A 170 13.88 13.90 21.33
N VAL A 171 14.11 12.83 20.54
CA VAL A 171 13.09 12.16 19.75
C VAL A 171 12.74 10.81 20.39
N PHE A 172 11.45 10.51 20.50
CA PHE A 172 10.95 9.27 21.09
C PHE A 172 10.03 8.53 20.13
N ASP A 173 10.23 7.22 20.03
CA ASP A 173 9.33 6.29 19.32
C ASP A 173 8.93 5.15 20.25
N PRO A 174 7.68 5.12 20.76
CA PRO A 174 7.23 4.08 21.67
C PRO A 174 6.92 2.73 21.03
N ALA A 175 7.03 2.59 19.71
CA ALA A 175 6.84 1.34 18.96
C ALA A 175 7.91 1.22 17.87
N CYS A 176 9.20 1.35 18.28
CA CYS A 176 10.29 1.65 17.37
C CYS A 176 10.69 0.51 16.41
N GLY A 177 10.22 -0.72 16.65
CA GLY A 177 10.58 -1.87 15.82
C GLY A 177 12.09 -2.05 15.73
N ILE A 178 12.60 -2.18 14.52
CA ILE A 178 14.04 -2.23 14.24
C ILE A 178 14.72 -0.83 14.20
N GLY A 179 14.03 0.21 14.62
CA GLY A 179 14.51 1.60 14.70
C GLY A 179 14.45 2.37 13.38
N SER A 180 13.77 1.91 12.35
CA SER A 180 13.79 2.55 11.02
C SER A 180 13.25 3.98 11.04
N LEU A 181 12.13 4.23 11.71
CA LEU A 181 11.56 5.56 11.85
C LEU A 181 12.39 6.43 12.81
N LEU A 182 12.73 5.91 13.98
CA LEU A 182 13.47 6.64 15.00
C LEU A 182 14.82 7.15 14.48
N PHE A 183 15.60 6.28 13.83
CA PHE A 183 16.96 6.62 13.35
C PHE A 183 16.97 7.60 12.17
N ALA A 184 15.85 7.74 11.46
CA ALA A 184 15.71 8.74 10.42
C ALA A 184 15.83 10.19 10.95
N PHE A 185 15.67 10.40 12.26
CA PHE A 185 15.86 11.68 12.95
C PHE A 185 17.26 11.86 13.56
N GLY A 186 18.13 10.86 13.44
CA GLY A 186 19.43 10.84 14.12
C GLY A 186 20.38 12.00 13.79
N THR A 187 20.28 12.57 12.58
CA THR A 187 21.12 13.73 12.18
C THR A 187 20.64 15.05 12.75
N ARG A 188 19.40 15.11 13.28
CA ARG A 188 18.77 16.33 13.80
C ARG A 188 18.58 16.32 15.32
N ALA A 189 18.43 15.12 15.89
CA ALA A 189 18.17 14.94 17.30
C ALA A 189 19.45 15.00 18.15
N ARG A 190 19.32 15.49 19.39
CA ARG A 190 20.37 15.39 20.41
C ARG A 190 20.44 13.98 21.00
N SER A 191 19.30 13.35 21.23
CA SER A 191 19.17 11.98 21.73
C SER A 191 17.96 11.29 21.13
N LEU A 192 18.04 9.97 21.05
CA LEU A 192 16.97 9.11 20.52
C LEU A 192 16.57 8.12 21.61
N ALA A 193 15.29 7.99 21.86
CA ALA A 193 14.74 6.98 22.77
C ALA A 193 13.71 6.13 22.03
N GLY A 194 13.74 4.82 22.22
CA GLY A 194 12.79 3.89 21.65
C GLY A 194 12.31 2.87 22.67
N GLN A 195 11.10 2.36 22.48
CA GLN A 195 10.62 1.17 23.17
C GLN A 195 10.01 0.20 22.17
N GLU A 196 10.30 -1.08 22.34
CA GLU A 196 9.86 -2.15 21.46
C GLU A 196 9.43 -3.37 22.29
N ILE A 197 8.33 -4.00 21.93
CA ILE A 197 7.79 -5.15 22.64
C ILE A 197 8.60 -6.43 22.34
N ASP A 198 9.07 -6.58 21.10
CA ASP A 198 9.85 -7.74 20.67
C ASP A 198 11.34 -7.54 21.06
N PRO A 199 11.87 -8.39 21.95
CA PRO A 199 13.26 -8.27 22.39
C PRO A 199 14.28 -8.46 21.26
N VAL A 200 13.94 -9.21 20.19
CA VAL A 200 14.84 -9.42 19.05
C VAL A 200 14.94 -8.16 18.21
N ASN A 201 13.80 -7.52 17.91
CA ASN A 201 13.77 -6.23 17.21
C ASN A 201 14.49 -5.14 18.00
N ALA A 202 14.20 -5.04 19.30
CA ALA A 202 14.86 -4.08 20.19
C ALA A 202 16.38 -4.29 20.24
N ARG A 203 16.84 -5.53 20.36
CA ARG A 203 18.27 -5.88 20.33
C ARG A 203 18.92 -5.47 19.01
N TYR A 204 18.27 -5.77 17.90
CA TYR A 204 18.75 -5.39 16.58
C TYR A 204 18.82 -3.87 16.41
N ALA A 205 17.79 -3.14 16.86
CA ALA A 205 17.81 -1.67 16.86
C ALA A 205 18.99 -1.10 17.67
N GLN A 206 19.24 -1.64 18.87
CA GLN A 206 20.37 -1.20 19.71
C GLN A 206 21.73 -1.47 19.04
N LEU A 207 21.90 -2.64 18.41
CA LEU A 207 23.14 -2.98 17.69
C LEU A 207 23.35 -2.05 16.48
N ARG A 208 22.28 -1.75 15.73
CA ARG A 208 22.33 -0.77 14.63
C ARG A 208 22.78 0.60 15.13
N ALA A 209 22.21 1.07 16.24
CA ALA A 209 22.57 2.35 16.82
C ALA A 209 24.04 2.40 17.22
N ASN A 210 24.58 1.33 17.80
CA ASN A 210 25.97 1.25 18.21
C ASN A 210 26.95 1.28 17.03
N LEU A 211 26.56 0.70 15.88
CA LEU A 211 27.40 0.65 14.67
C LEU A 211 27.32 1.90 13.80
N THR A 212 26.29 2.70 13.98
CA THR A 212 26.11 3.97 13.27
C THR A 212 26.54 5.14 14.18
N SER A 213 27.06 6.21 13.60
CA SER A 213 27.44 7.43 14.36
C SER A 213 26.19 8.24 14.74
N LEU A 214 25.20 7.58 15.35
CA LEU A 214 24.00 8.22 15.85
C LEU A 214 24.29 8.92 17.21
N PRO A 215 23.48 9.92 17.60
CA PRO A 215 23.58 10.52 18.93
C PRO A 215 23.23 9.49 20.02
N ASP A 216 23.17 9.92 21.25
CA ASP A 216 22.80 9.07 22.39
C ASP A 216 21.47 8.33 22.13
N VAL A 217 21.54 7.00 22.02
CA VAL A 217 20.39 6.14 21.67
C VAL A 217 20.12 5.15 22.80
N THR A 218 18.89 5.16 23.30
CA THR A 218 18.41 4.19 24.29
C THR A 218 17.21 3.43 23.75
N ILE A 219 17.32 2.10 23.66
CA ILE A 219 16.20 1.23 23.28
C ILE A 219 15.80 0.35 24.46
N SER A 220 14.56 0.44 24.89
CA SER A 220 13.99 -0.34 25.98
C SER A 220 13.09 -1.46 25.46
N VAL A 221 13.07 -2.60 26.17
CA VAL A 221 12.18 -3.72 25.84
C VAL A 221 10.94 -3.68 26.71
N GLY A 222 9.75 -3.74 26.11
CA GLY A 222 8.49 -3.83 26.84
C GLY A 222 7.28 -3.35 26.05
N ASP A 223 6.10 -3.74 26.49
CA ASP A 223 4.83 -3.22 25.99
C ASP A 223 4.65 -1.78 26.49
N SER A 224 4.72 -0.81 25.58
CA SER A 224 4.69 0.62 25.91
C SER A 224 3.37 1.05 26.57
N LEU A 225 2.27 0.39 26.29
CA LEU A 225 1.00 0.69 26.96
C LEU A 225 0.92 0.05 28.36
N ARG A 226 1.31 -1.24 28.52
CA ARG A 226 1.18 -1.97 29.79
C ARG A 226 2.41 -1.87 30.69
N SER A 227 3.59 -1.73 30.10
CA SER A 227 4.88 -1.74 30.83
C SER A 227 5.82 -0.67 30.27
N ASP A 228 5.38 0.57 30.36
CA ASP A 228 6.14 1.75 29.94
C ASP A 228 7.47 1.85 30.73
N GLN A 229 8.59 1.68 30.03
CA GLN A 229 9.94 1.75 30.59
C GLN A 229 10.48 3.18 30.58
N GLN A 230 9.80 4.12 29.91
CA GLN A 230 10.23 5.49 29.69
C GLN A 230 9.35 6.52 30.42
N ARG A 231 8.70 6.13 31.54
CA ARG A 231 7.64 6.90 32.22
C ARG A 231 7.95 8.37 32.47
N GLU A 232 9.20 8.68 32.78
CA GLU A 232 9.65 10.06 33.09
C GLU A 232 10.11 10.83 31.86
N LEU A 233 10.24 10.14 30.70
CA LEU A 233 10.71 10.77 29.47
C LEU A 233 9.70 11.80 28.96
N LYS A 234 10.19 13.00 28.64
CA LYS A 234 9.48 14.03 27.90
C LYS A 234 10.33 14.42 26.69
N ALA A 235 9.85 14.07 25.50
CA ALA A 235 10.53 14.28 24.24
C ALA A 235 10.02 15.54 23.53
N ASP A 236 10.91 16.19 22.79
CA ASP A 236 10.57 17.35 21.97
C ASP A 236 9.79 16.93 20.71
N LEU A 237 10.06 15.71 20.22
CA LEU A 237 9.31 15.09 19.14
C LEU A 237 8.98 13.62 19.50
N VAL A 238 7.72 13.25 19.41
CA VAL A 238 7.29 11.86 19.51
C VAL A 238 6.78 11.43 18.13
N VAL A 239 7.39 10.40 17.56
CA VAL A 239 6.96 9.80 16.29
C VAL A 239 6.47 8.38 16.56
N CYS A 240 5.41 7.94 15.88
CA CYS A 240 4.92 6.59 16.08
C CYS A 240 4.11 6.08 14.87
N GLU A 241 4.48 4.91 14.40
CA GLU A 241 3.60 4.04 13.61
C GLU A 241 3.14 2.91 14.53
N PRO A 242 1.96 3.02 15.18
CA PRO A 242 1.53 2.06 16.17
C PRO A 242 1.19 0.71 15.54
N PRO A 243 1.28 -0.41 16.29
CA PRO A 243 0.88 -1.72 15.81
C PRO A 243 -0.61 -1.73 15.43
N VAL A 244 -0.93 -2.41 14.31
CA VAL A 244 -2.27 -2.46 13.73
C VAL A 244 -3.13 -3.51 14.43
N ALA A 245 -4.43 -3.20 14.61
CA ALA A 245 -5.47 -4.14 15.02
C ALA A 245 -5.17 -4.94 16.30
N VAL A 246 -4.53 -4.31 17.28
CA VAL A 246 -4.38 -4.91 18.60
C VAL A 246 -5.77 -4.93 19.27
N ALA A 247 -6.42 -6.08 19.22
CA ALA A 247 -7.79 -6.27 19.74
C ALA A 247 -7.90 -6.04 21.26
N ASP A 248 -6.77 -6.12 21.97
CA ASP A 248 -6.68 -5.86 23.41
C ASP A 248 -5.41 -5.04 23.72
N TRP A 249 -5.57 -3.75 23.79
CA TRP A 249 -4.50 -2.81 24.14
C TRP A 249 -4.27 -2.67 25.67
N GLY A 250 -4.89 -3.54 26.49
CA GLY A 250 -4.77 -3.49 27.97
C GLY A 250 -5.80 -2.58 28.65
N ARG A 251 -6.92 -2.28 28.00
CA ARG A 251 -7.92 -1.35 28.51
C ARG A 251 -8.37 -1.64 29.94
N GLU A 252 -8.61 -2.90 30.31
CA GLU A 252 -9.14 -3.28 31.61
C GLU A 252 -8.11 -3.04 32.73
N GLU A 253 -6.83 -3.25 32.44
CA GLU A 253 -5.72 -3.05 33.35
C GLU A 253 -5.37 -1.56 33.52
N LEU A 254 -5.63 -0.76 32.49
CA LEU A 254 -5.18 0.62 32.37
C LEU A 254 -6.31 1.66 32.55
N VAL A 255 -7.49 1.28 33.02
CA VAL A 255 -8.64 2.21 33.17
C VAL A 255 -8.31 3.46 33.99
N LEU A 256 -7.47 3.35 35.01
CA LEU A 256 -7.09 4.45 35.90
C LEU A 256 -5.71 5.07 35.55
N ASP A 257 -5.17 4.76 34.38
CA ASP A 257 -3.88 5.27 33.96
C ASP A 257 -3.94 6.80 33.72
N PRO A 258 -2.99 7.59 34.26
CA PRO A 258 -2.97 9.05 34.14
C PRO A 258 -2.78 9.55 32.70
N ARG A 259 -2.36 8.70 31.77
CA ARG A 259 -2.19 9.06 30.36
C ARG A 259 -3.51 9.38 29.64
N TRP A 260 -4.64 8.93 30.19
CA TRP A 260 -5.97 9.14 29.56
C TRP A 260 -6.52 10.53 29.80
N GLU A 261 -5.76 11.56 29.49
CA GLU A 261 -6.15 12.98 29.67
C GLU A 261 -7.42 13.35 28.89
N PHE A 262 -7.69 12.69 27.76
CA PHE A 262 -8.85 12.95 26.89
C PHE A 262 -9.97 11.94 27.09
N GLY A 263 -9.81 11.05 28.04
CA GLY A 263 -10.73 9.97 28.40
C GLY A 263 -10.24 8.61 27.94
N VAL A 264 -10.70 7.57 28.63
CA VAL A 264 -10.32 6.17 28.37
C VAL A 264 -10.85 5.75 27.01
N PRO A 265 -9.99 5.29 26.07
CA PRO A 265 -10.42 4.77 24.78
C PRO A 265 -11.28 3.50 24.93
N SER A 266 -12.16 3.25 23.97
CA SER A 266 -12.87 1.96 23.92
C SER A 266 -11.92 0.83 23.50
N ARG A 267 -12.35 -0.43 23.66
CA ARG A 267 -11.54 -1.58 23.21
C ARG A 267 -11.18 -1.51 21.73
N ALA A 268 -12.08 -0.97 20.91
CA ALA A 268 -11.89 -0.86 19.46
C ALA A 268 -11.07 0.36 19.02
N GLU A 269 -10.58 1.17 19.97
CA GLU A 269 -9.87 2.43 19.71
C GLU A 269 -8.45 2.38 20.29
N GLY A 270 -7.73 1.30 20.04
CA GLY A 270 -6.33 1.13 20.48
C GLY A 270 -5.43 2.24 19.95
N GLU A 271 -5.68 2.72 18.74
CA GLU A 271 -4.91 3.81 18.13
C GLU A 271 -5.02 5.11 18.93
N LEU A 272 -6.18 5.37 19.55
CA LEU A 272 -6.35 6.54 20.43
C LEU A 272 -5.70 6.33 21.81
N ALA A 273 -5.45 5.10 22.24
CA ALA A 273 -4.62 4.83 23.42
C ALA A 273 -3.15 5.15 23.10
N TRP A 274 -2.64 4.71 21.95
CA TRP A 274 -1.31 5.05 21.46
C TRP A 274 -1.13 6.56 21.28
N LEU A 275 -2.12 7.26 20.74
CA LEU A 275 -2.06 8.72 20.59
C LEU A 275 -1.91 9.44 21.95
N GLN A 276 -2.68 9.02 22.96
CA GLN A 276 -2.59 9.59 24.30
C GLN A 276 -1.27 9.23 24.99
N HIS A 277 -0.74 8.02 24.75
CA HIS A 277 0.58 7.63 25.21
C HIS A 277 1.68 8.52 24.57
N CYS A 278 1.67 8.72 23.27
CA CYS A 278 2.58 9.63 22.58
C CYS A 278 2.47 11.06 23.14
N TYR A 279 1.25 11.55 23.31
CA TYR A 279 1.03 12.88 23.89
C TYR A 279 1.53 13.01 25.32
N TYR A 280 1.36 11.97 26.14
CA TYR A 280 1.89 11.95 27.51
C TYR A 280 3.40 12.15 27.54
N HIS A 281 4.13 11.53 26.62
CA HIS A 281 5.59 11.63 26.52
C HIS A 281 6.09 12.91 25.81
N THR A 282 5.20 13.78 25.37
CA THR A 282 5.59 15.02 24.70
C THR A 282 5.90 16.11 25.70
N ALA A 283 7.05 16.78 25.57
CA ALA A 283 7.44 17.94 26.36
C ALA A 283 6.54 19.16 26.07
N PRO A 284 6.43 20.14 26.99
CA PRO A 284 5.79 21.41 26.66
C PRO A 284 6.46 22.08 25.45
N GLY A 285 5.67 22.45 24.44
CA GLY A 285 6.14 22.95 23.13
C GLY A 285 6.53 21.87 22.14
N GLY A 286 6.62 20.61 22.56
CA GLY A 286 6.94 19.48 21.70
C GLY A 286 5.78 19.04 20.80
N GLN A 287 6.11 18.19 19.84
CA GLN A 287 5.20 17.71 18.79
C GLN A 287 5.02 16.18 18.85
N VAL A 288 3.82 15.72 18.51
CA VAL A 288 3.54 14.32 18.13
C VAL A 288 3.32 14.27 16.64
N VAL A 289 3.90 13.28 15.96
CA VAL A 289 3.54 12.89 14.59
C VAL A 289 3.21 11.40 14.60
N MET A 290 1.94 11.08 14.48
CA MET A 290 1.45 9.71 14.59
C MET A 290 0.74 9.25 13.32
N VAL A 291 1.06 8.04 12.90
CA VAL A 291 0.36 7.36 11.81
C VAL A 291 -0.95 6.78 12.32
N MET A 292 -2.05 7.14 11.66
CA MET A 292 -3.40 6.74 12.05
C MET A 292 -4.14 6.10 10.88
N PRO A 293 -4.86 4.99 11.06
CA PRO A 293 -5.81 4.53 10.06
C PRO A 293 -6.83 5.62 9.74
N ALA A 294 -7.14 5.85 8.47
CA ALA A 294 -8.07 6.89 8.03
C ALA A 294 -9.43 6.80 8.77
N SER A 295 -9.89 5.59 9.10
CA SER A 295 -11.16 5.37 9.79
C SER A 295 -11.23 5.98 11.20
N VAL A 296 -10.11 6.21 11.88
CA VAL A 296 -10.07 6.84 13.21
C VAL A 296 -10.58 8.28 13.16
N ALA A 297 -10.46 8.94 12.01
CA ALA A 297 -10.92 10.31 11.79
C ALA A 297 -12.44 10.49 11.98
N TYR A 298 -13.24 9.44 11.71
CA TYR A 298 -14.72 9.53 11.71
C TYR A 298 -15.42 8.47 12.55
N ARG A 299 -14.74 7.41 13.04
CA ARG A 299 -15.41 6.36 13.85
C ARG A 299 -16.13 6.93 15.07
N LYS A 300 -17.40 6.51 15.27
CA LYS A 300 -18.26 7.01 16.35
C LYS A 300 -17.68 6.77 17.75
N ALA A 301 -17.01 5.64 17.96
CA ALA A 301 -16.44 5.25 19.25
C ALA A 301 -15.37 6.25 19.75
N GLY A 302 -14.53 6.78 18.84
CA GLY A 302 -13.47 7.73 19.17
C GLY A 302 -13.91 9.20 19.26
N ARG A 303 -15.17 9.51 18.92
CA ARG A 303 -15.67 10.90 18.82
C ARG A 303 -15.35 11.76 20.04
N ARG A 304 -15.57 11.25 21.27
CA ARG A 304 -15.35 12.00 22.51
C ARG A 304 -13.88 12.43 22.68
N ILE A 305 -12.95 11.54 22.37
CA ILE A 305 -11.52 11.81 22.47
C ILE A 305 -11.11 12.81 21.41
N ARG A 306 -11.56 12.64 20.15
CA ARG A 306 -11.32 13.62 19.07
C ARG A 306 -11.84 15.01 19.44
N ALA A 307 -13.07 15.08 19.95
CA ALA A 307 -13.66 16.35 20.39
C ALA A 307 -12.83 17.04 21.48
N GLU A 308 -12.27 16.27 22.43
CA GLU A 308 -11.46 16.81 23.51
C GLU A 308 -10.10 17.34 23.01
N ILE A 309 -9.45 16.63 22.10
CA ILE A 309 -8.21 17.03 21.45
C ILE A 309 -8.40 18.34 20.66
N VAL A 310 -9.47 18.41 19.86
CA VAL A 310 -9.82 19.61 19.08
C VAL A 310 -10.20 20.77 19.99
N ARG A 311 -11.04 20.54 21.01
CA ARG A 311 -11.49 21.59 21.94
C ARG A 311 -10.32 22.23 22.70
N ARG A 312 -9.32 21.43 23.07
CA ARG A 312 -8.11 21.94 23.73
C ARG A 312 -7.12 22.59 22.77
N GLY A 313 -7.37 22.55 21.45
CA GLY A 313 -6.49 23.13 20.43
C GLY A 313 -5.12 22.45 20.36
N LEU A 314 -5.09 21.13 20.50
CA LEU A 314 -3.85 20.34 20.49
C LEU A 314 -3.53 19.77 19.12
N LEU A 315 -4.55 19.46 18.30
CA LEU A 315 -4.42 18.96 16.94
C LEU A 315 -4.07 20.14 16.01
N THR A 316 -2.88 20.08 15.41
CA THR A 316 -2.37 21.14 14.53
C THR A 316 -2.65 20.84 13.06
N HIS A 317 -2.54 19.55 12.67
CA HIS A 317 -2.59 19.16 11.28
C HIS A 317 -3.07 17.71 11.14
N VAL A 318 -3.91 17.46 10.16
CA VAL A 318 -4.25 16.10 9.69
C VAL A 318 -3.90 16.01 8.22
N VAL A 319 -3.04 15.05 7.86
CA VAL A 319 -2.59 14.83 6.48
C VAL A 319 -3.07 13.45 6.03
N ALA A 320 -3.92 13.38 5.03
CA ALA A 320 -4.26 12.12 4.37
C ALA A 320 -3.17 11.79 3.33
N LEU A 321 -2.54 10.63 3.49
CA LEU A 321 -1.45 10.17 2.62
C LEU A 321 -1.95 9.29 1.47
N PRO A 322 -1.20 9.17 0.37
CA PRO A 322 -1.48 8.23 -0.70
C PRO A 322 -1.63 6.78 -0.19
N PRO A 323 -2.48 5.96 -0.81
CA PRO A 323 -2.64 4.56 -0.41
C PRO A 323 -1.35 3.76 -0.63
N GLY A 324 -1.10 2.76 0.23
CA GLY A 324 0.04 1.87 0.13
C GLY A 324 1.36 2.42 0.69
N MET A 325 1.36 3.57 1.36
CA MET A 325 2.55 4.11 2.02
C MET A 325 2.89 3.40 3.32
N ALA A 326 1.91 2.99 4.11
CA ALA A 326 2.13 2.18 5.30
C ALA A 326 2.13 0.69 4.94
N SER A 327 3.18 -0.03 5.34
CA SER A 327 3.29 -1.47 5.10
C SER A 327 2.20 -2.26 5.81
N SER A 328 1.80 -1.80 6.99
CA SER A 328 0.79 -2.38 7.85
C SER A 328 -0.66 -2.15 7.39
N HIS A 329 -0.90 -1.22 6.46
CA HIS A 329 -2.25 -0.84 6.01
C HIS A 329 -2.39 -0.94 4.49
N ALA A 330 -3.37 -1.71 4.03
CA ALA A 330 -3.73 -1.75 2.60
C ALA A 330 -4.46 -0.47 2.14
N LEU A 331 -5.05 0.27 3.08
CA LEU A 331 -5.80 1.50 2.86
C LEU A 331 -4.94 2.73 3.16
N SER A 332 -5.44 3.89 2.77
CA SER A 332 -4.84 5.18 3.08
C SER A 332 -4.72 5.38 4.61
N VAL A 333 -3.62 5.97 5.04
CA VAL A 333 -3.38 6.39 6.42
C VAL A 333 -3.31 7.90 6.50
N HIS A 334 -3.58 8.43 7.69
CA HIS A 334 -3.40 9.84 8.01
C HIS A 334 -2.17 10.04 8.91
N LEU A 335 -1.48 11.16 8.78
CA LEU A 335 -0.62 11.67 9.83
C LEU A 335 -1.43 12.62 10.70
N TRP A 336 -1.45 12.38 12.01
CA TRP A 336 -2.00 13.31 12.98
C TRP A 336 -0.87 13.99 13.71
N LEU A 337 -0.85 15.31 13.60
CA LEU A 337 0.16 16.16 14.24
C LEU A 337 -0.48 16.89 15.43
N LEU A 338 0.04 16.64 16.60
CA LEU A 338 -0.39 17.32 17.82
C LEU A 338 0.76 18.14 18.39
N ARG A 339 0.44 19.24 19.05
CA ARG A 339 1.41 20.03 19.80
C ARG A 339 0.99 20.13 21.26
N ARG A 340 1.93 19.94 22.17
CA ARG A 340 1.69 20.22 23.59
C ARG A 340 1.94 21.71 23.84
N PRO A 341 0.94 22.49 24.32
CA PRO A 341 1.14 23.91 24.60
C PRO A 341 2.21 24.18 25.65
N THR A 342 2.93 25.28 25.50
CA THR A 342 3.94 25.75 26.49
C THR A 342 3.29 26.41 27.70
N SER A 343 2.07 26.94 27.54
CA SER A 343 1.31 27.60 28.61
C SER A 343 -0.21 27.45 28.38
N PRO A 344 -1.01 27.53 29.45
CA PRO A 344 -2.46 27.61 29.32
C PRO A 344 -2.85 28.82 28.44
N GLY A 345 -3.58 28.60 27.37
CA GLY A 345 -3.99 29.65 26.42
C GLY A 345 -3.18 29.71 25.12
N ALA A 346 -2.09 28.97 24.98
CA ALA A 346 -1.36 28.79 23.71
C ALA A 346 -2.02 27.75 22.79
N ALA A 347 -3.35 27.57 22.91
CA ALA A 347 -4.12 26.66 22.07
C ALA A 347 -4.22 27.19 20.64
N ILE A 348 -4.23 26.29 19.67
CA ILE A 348 -4.33 26.61 18.25
C ILE A 348 -5.80 26.81 17.87
N ASP A 349 -6.11 27.85 17.11
CA ASP A 349 -7.49 28.18 16.72
C ASP A 349 -7.94 27.46 15.44
N PHE A 350 -7.01 26.97 14.64
CA PHE A 350 -7.28 26.30 13.38
C PHE A 350 -6.58 24.94 13.34
N VAL A 351 -7.22 23.97 12.68
CA VAL A 351 -6.61 22.67 12.33
C VAL A 351 -6.38 22.68 10.82
N ARG A 352 -5.13 22.46 10.41
CA ARG A 352 -4.82 22.29 9.00
C ARG A 352 -5.26 20.91 8.53
N MET A 353 -5.94 20.86 7.40
CA MET A 353 -6.32 19.63 6.71
C MET A 353 -5.60 19.58 5.37
N THR A 354 -4.91 18.48 5.08
CA THR A 354 -4.20 18.27 3.81
C THR A 354 -4.57 16.91 3.24
N ASP A 355 -4.96 16.89 1.96
CA ASP A 355 -5.29 15.65 1.24
C ASP A 355 -4.30 15.40 0.10
N LEU A 356 -3.45 14.41 0.29
CA LEU A 356 -2.48 13.93 -0.70
C LEU A 356 -2.87 12.56 -1.27
N THR A 357 -4.08 12.07 -1.04
CA THR A 357 -4.50 10.71 -1.45
C THR A 357 -4.42 10.48 -2.96
N ALA A 358 -4.59 11.53 -3.77
CA ALA A 358 -4.46 11.46 -5.22
C ALA A 358 -3.01 11.55 -5.73
N ASN A 359 -2.04 11.88 -4.86
CA ASN A 359 -0.65 12.04 -5.26
C ASN A 359 0.04 10.67 -5.43
N ASN A 360 1.09 10.63 -6.25
CA ASN A 360 1.94 9.44 -6.31
C ASN A 360 2.77 9.33 -5.02
N PRO A 361 2.87 8.14 -4.37
CA PRO A 361 3.69 7.94 -3.16
C PRO A 361 5.17 8.33 -3.30
N GLY A 362 5.68 8.39 -4.53
CA GLY A 362 7.05 8.84 -4.82
C GLY A 362 7.23 10.35 -4.99
N SER A 363 6.12 11.11 -5.09
CA SER A 363 6.14 12.55 -5.29
C SER A 363 6.57 13.31 -4.01
N PRO A 364 7.04 14.57 -4.14
CA PRO A 364 7.19 15.48 -3.01
C PRO A 364 5.87 15.64 -2.23
N PHE A 365 5.97 15.96 -0.93
CA PHE A 365 4.81 16.08 -0.03
C PHE A 365 4.29 17.53 0.11
N GLU A 366 4.76 18.45 -0.74
CA GLU A 366 4.26 19.81 -0.79
C GLU A 366 2.82 19.82 -1.34
N PRO A 367 1.82 20.23 -0.52
CA PRO A 367 0.44 20.32 -0.98
C PRO A 367 0.24 21.54 -1.87
N THR A 368 -0.61 21.43 -2.87
CA THR A 368 -1.14 22.58 -3.59
C THR A 368 -2.16 23.35 -2.74
N ALA A 369 -2.51 24.56 -3.15
CA ALA A 369 -3.54 25.35 -2.46
C ALA A 369 -4.91 24.64 -2.43
N GLU A 370 -5.19 23.80 -3.41
CA GLU A 370 -6.44 23.01 -3.51
C GLU A 370 -6.42 21.77 -2.61
N GLN A 371 -5.24 21.32 -2.22
CA GLN A 371 -5.06 20.13 -1.38
C GLN A 371 -4.98 20.44 0.11
N THR A 372 -5.07 21.71 0.51
CA THR A 372 -4.94 22.11 1.91
C THR A 372 -5.93 23.20 2.30
N THR A 373 -6.38 23.15 3.55
CA THR A 373 -7.25 24.18 4.11
C THR A 373 -7.08 24.25 5.62
N ASP A 374 -7.22 25.44 6.19
CA ASP A 374 -7.25 25.66 7.63
C ASP A 374 -8.70 25.77 8.10
N ILE A 375 -9.13 24.89 9.00
CA ILE A 375 -10.50 24.82 9.52
C ILE A 375 -10.50 25.37 10.96
N PRO A 376 -11.35 26.36 11.27
CA PRO A 376 -11.54 26.78 12.64
C PRO A 376 -11.94 25.59 13.53
N ARG A 377 -11.27 25.42 14.67
CA ARG A 377 -11.55 24.29 15.58
C ARG A 377 -13.02 24.20 16.01
N ILE A 378 -13.72 25.33 16.06
CA ILE A 378 -15.14 25.37 16.44
C ILE A 378 -16.01 24.66 15.41
N ASP A 379 -15.66 24.73 14.12
CA ASP A 379 -16.42 24.12 13.03
C ASP A 379 -16.24 22.59 13.00
N LEU A 380 -15.12 22.09 13.58
CA LEU A 380 -14.87 20.66 13.77
C LEU A 380 -15.65 20.05 14.95
N LEU A 381 -16.17 20.87 15.88
CA LEU A 381 -16.87 20.42 17.09
C LEU A 381 -18.37 20.19 16.84
N ASN A 382 -18.72 19.69 15.67
CA ASN A 382 -20.07 19.25 15.32
C ASN A 382 -20.41 17.88 15.91
N ASP A 383 -21.60 17.36 15.57
CA ASP A 383 -22.09 16.08 16.09
C ASP A 383 -21.25 14.87 15.74
N THR A 384 -20.45 14.89 14.71
CA THR A 384 -19.61 13.78 14.25
C THR A 384 -18.14 13.91 14.63
N VAL A 385 -17.63 15.14 14.74
CA VAL A 385 -16.22 15.47 14.90
C VAL A 385 -15.39 14.70 13.86
N ASP A 386 -15.76 14.89 12.60
CA ASP A 386 -15.06 14.27 11.48
C ASP A 386 -13.76 15.04 11.20
N LEU A 387 -12.63 14.33 11.21
CA LEU A 387 -11.30 14.86 10.95
C LEU A 387 -10.73 14.37 9.61
N THR A 388 -11.59 13.93 8.69
CA THR A 388 -11.19 13.46 7.37
C THR A 388 -10.85 14.65 6.47
N PRO A 389 -9.59 14.82 6.01
CA PRO A 389 -9.20 15.99 5.21
C PRO A 389 -10.05 16.19 3.95
N ALA A 390 -10.33 15.12 3.19
CA ALA A 390 -11.12 15.19 1.96
C ALA A 390 -12.49 15.86 2.18
N THR A 391 -13.19 15.56 3.27
CA THR A 391 -14.50 16.13 3.60
C THR A 391 -14.46 17.64 3.72
N HIS A 392 -13.40 18.18 4.35
CA HIS A 392 -13.27 19.61 4.61
C HIS A 392 -12.72 20.39 3.41
N ILE A 393 -11.84 19.78 2.62
CA ILE A 393 -11.25 20.39 1.43
C ILE A 393 -12.30 20.47 0.32
N CYS A 394 -13.02 19.38 0.02
CA CYS A 394 -14.09 19.38 -0.96
C CYS A 394 -15.18 20.40 -0.63
N ALA A 395 -15.61 20.47 0.62
CA ALA A 395 -16.65 21.41 1.05
C ALA A 395 -16.28 22.89 0.84
N ARG A 396 -14.97 23.22 0.83
CA ARG A 396 -14.50 24.62 0.72
C ARG A 396 -14.21 25.07 -0.71
N HIS A 397 -13.85 24.15 -1.59
CA HIS A 397 -13.45 24.45 -2.97
C HIS A 397 -14.50 24.09 -4.02
N THR A 398 -15.52 23.32 -3.66
CA THR A 398 -16.59 22.94 -4.59
C THR A 398 -17.63 24.05 -4.68
N ASP A 399 -17.77 24.66 -5.87
CA ASP A 399 -18.97 25.42 -6.20
C ASP A 399 -20.11 24.44 -6.51
N PHE A 400 -20.77 23.98 -5.46
CA PHE A 400 -21.86 23.00 -5.56
C PHE A 400 -22.94 23.42 -6.53
N SER A 401 -23.22 24.75 -6.65
CA SER A 401 -24.23 25.24 -7.55
C SER A 401 -23.81 25.10 -9.01
N ALA A 402 -22.61 25.58 -9.35
CA ALA A 402 -22.09 25.51 -10.70
C ALA A 402 -21.85 24.05 -11.14
N GLU A 403 -21.26 23.22 -10.28
CA GLU A 403 -20.98 21.82 -10.59
C GLU A 403 -22.25 20.98 -10.72
N TYR A 404 -23.25 21.22 -9.86
CA TYR A 404 -24.53 20.53 -9.96
C TYR A 404 -25.27 20.88 -11.26
N GLU A 405 -25.33 22.15 -11.63
CA GLU A 405 -25.98 22.58 -12.88
C GLU A 405 -25.21 22.08 -14.12
N ALA A 406 -23.88 22.08 -14.10
CA ALA A 406 -23.07 21.52 -15.19
C ALA A 406 -23.30 20.01 -15.34
N THR A 407 -23.34 19.26 -14.22
CA THR A 407 -23.60 17.81 -14.25
C THR A 407 -25.04 17.52 -14.72
N ARG A 408 -26.01 18.32 -14.29
CA ARG A 408 -27.40 18.22 -14.73
C ARG A 408 -27.56 18.48 -16.23
N ALA A 409 -26.86 19.48 -16.77
CA ALA A 409 -26.84 19.76 -18.21
C ALA A 409 -26.21 18.59 -19.00
N ALA A 410 -25.09 18.02 -18.52
CA ALA A 410 -24.47 16.86 -19.13
C ALA A 410 -25.38 15.62 -19.13
N ILE A 411 -26.13 15.39 -18.05
CA ILE A 411 -27.14 14.33 -17.98
C ILE A 411 -28.23 14.53 -19.05
N ALA A 412 -28.73 15.79 -19.18
CA ALA A 412 -29.77 16.10 -20.16
C ALA A 412 -29.28 15.89 -21.61
N GLU A 413 -28.03 16.25 -21.91
CA GLU A 413 -27.40 16.02 -23.22
C GLU A 413 -27.24 14.50 -23.50
N GLN A 414 -26.75 13.73 -22.53
CA GLN A 414 -26.60 12.28 -22.67
C GLN A 414 -27.96 11.59 -22.86
N LEU A 415 -29.02 12.00 -22.15
CA LEU A 415 -30.36 11.46 -22.31
C LEU A 415 -30.96 11.79 -23.70
N ALA A 416 -30.71 12.99 -24.24
CA ALA A 416 -31.22 13.38 -25.54
C ALA A 416 -30.63 12.54 -26.69
N SER A 417 -29.35 12.13 -26.57
CA SER A 417 -28.68 11.32 -27.60
C SER A 417 -28.89 9.81 -27.46
N LEU A 418 -29.35 9.34 -26.30
CA LEU A 418 -29.35 7.90 -25.98
C LEU A 418 -30.24 7.05 -26.90
N LEU A 419 -31.41 7.55 -27.28
CA LEU A 419 -32.33 6.81 -28.15
C LEU A 419 -31.83 6.71 -29.59
N ASP A 420 -31.08 7.69 -30.06
CA ASP A 420 -30.53 7.71 -31.42
C ASP A 420 -29.36 6.73 -31.59
N LEU A 421 -28.76 6.28 -30.49
CA LEU A 421 -27.66 5.30 -30.49
C LEU A 421 -28.17 3.84 -30.63
N LEU A 422 -29.45 3.58 -30.31
CA LEU A 422 -29.99 2.21 -30.48
C LEU A 422 -30.23 1.92 -31.96
N PRO A 423 -29.54 0.90 -32.55
CA PRO A 423 -29.70 0.57 -33.93
C PRO A 423 -31.13 0.02 -34.21
N PRO A 424 -31.81 0.47 -35.29
CA PRO A 424 -33.11 -0.09 -35.69
C PRO A 424 -32.89 -1.51 -36.24
N LEU A 425 -33.09 -2.50 -35.39
CA LEU A 425 -32.95 -3.91 -35.76
C LEU A 425 -34.22 -4.43 -36.45
N LEU A 426 -34.05 -5.28 -37.47
CA LEU A 426 -35.14 -5.91 -38.20
C LEU A 426 -35.38 -7.33 -37.67
N GLU A 427 -36.60 -7.82 -37.84
CA GLU A 427 -36.95 -9.21 -37.54
C GLU A 427 -36.18 -10.15 -38.48
N GLY A 428 -35.46 -11.10 -37.90
CA GLY A 428 -34.69 -12.08 -38.65
C GLY A 428 -35.56 -13.27 -39.12
N PRO A 429 -35.06 -14.06 -40.07
CA PRO A 429 -35.82 -15.19 -40.66
C PRO A 429 -36.07 -16.34 -39.67
N GLY A 430 -35.61 -16.23 -38.43
CA GLY A 430 -35.60 -17.31 -37.43
C GLY A 430 -34.49 -18.34 -37.70
N GLY A 431 -34.13 -19.08 -36.65
CA GLY A 431 -32.99 -20.01 -36.66
C GLY A 431 -31.74 -19.43 -36.03
N SER A 432 -30.83 -20.30 -35.65
CA SER A 432 -29.59 -19.89 -35.01
C SER A 432 -28.47 -19.73 -36.05
N LEU A 433 -27.80 -18.60 -36.08
CA LEU A 433 -26.56 -18.42 -36.86
C LEU A 433 -25.48 -19.44 -36.44
N GLN A 434 -25.66 -20.10 -35.30
CA GLN A 434 -24.77 -21.14 -34.79
C GLN A 434 -24.99 -22.52 -35.42
N ASP A 435 -26.09 -22.71 -36.15
CA ASP A 435 -26.36 -23.94 -36.91
C ASP A 435 -25.55 -23.97 -38.23
N GLY A 436 -24.90 -22.86 -38.60
CA GLY A 436 -23.99 -22.73 -39.73
C GLY A 436 -22.55 -23.15 -39.43
N ALA A 437 -21.69 -22.93 -40.42
CA ALA A 437 -20.26 -23.16 -40.25
C ALA A 437 -19.67 -22.19 -39.21
N MET A 438 -19.01 -22.74 -38.19
CA MET A 438 -18.42 -22.00 -37.08
C MET A 438 -16.89 -22.13 -37.07
N VAL A 439 -16.18 -21.04 -36.80
CA VAL A 439 -14.72 -21.04 -36.65
C VAL A 439 -14.36 -20.63 -35.20
N SER A 440 -13.37 -21.27 -34.62
CA SER A 440 -12.90 -20.88 -33.28
C SER A 440 -11.94 -19.70 -33.37
N VAL A 441 -11.99 -18.80 -32.37
CA VAL A 441 -11.07 -17.65 -32.29
C VAL A 441 -9.63 -18.14 -32.17
N SER A 442 -9.39 -19.28 -31.50
CA SER A 442 -8.05 -19.89 -31.40
C SER A 442 -7.50 -20.40 -32.74
N GLU A 443 -8.35 -20.80 -33.67
CA GLU A 443 -7.93 -21.17 -35.03
C GLU A 443 -7.58 -19.93 -35.84
N LEU A 444 -8.37 -18.85 -35.71
CA LEU A 444 -8.07 -17.56 -36.34
C LEU A 444 -6.77 -16.96 -35.83
N ALA A 445 -6.51 -17.05 -34.50
CA ALA A 445 -5.26 -16.56 -33.91
C ALA A 445 -4.04 -17.39 -34.36
N ARG A 446 -4.19 -18.73 -34.49
CA ARG A 446 -3.10 -19.58 -35.03
C ARG A 446 -2.85 -19.33 -36.52
N ALA A 447 -3.87 -18.95 -37.27
CA ALA A 447 -3.71 -18.56 -38.67
C ALA A 447 -3.17 -17.13 -38.83
N GLY A 448 -2.92 -16.39 -37.77
CA GLY A 448 -2.41 -15.01 -37.79
C GLY A 448 -3.46 -13.99 -38.27
N LEU A 449 -4.74 -14.31 -38.19
CA LEU A 449 -5.85 -13.45 -38.64
C LEU A 449 -6.41 -12.61 -37.49
N VAL A 450 -6.05 -12.91 -36.22
CA VAL A 450 -6.55 -12.26 -35.03
C VAL A 450 -5.42 -12.15 -33.98
N GLU A 451 -5.23 -10.96 -33.43
CA GLU A 451 -4.47 -10.73 -32.20
C GLU A 451 -5.44 -10.68 -31.01
N THR A 452 -5.15 -11.44 -29.94
CA THR A 452 -6.01 -11.51 -28.77
C THR A 452 -5.34 -10.85 -27.56
N THR A 453 -6.07 -9.98 -26.86
CA THR A 453 -5.72 -9.42 -25.54
C THR A 453 -6.53 -10.12 -24.44
N GLU A 454 -6.40 -9.70 -23.16
CA GLU A 454 -7.17 -10.29 -22.05
C GLU A 454 -8.68 -10.08 -22.20
N ASP A 455 -9.11 -8.96 -22.82
CA ASP A 455 -10.52 -8.54 -22.86
C ASP A 455 -11.08 -8.31 -24.28
N SER A 456 -10.26 -8.43 -25.34
CA SER A 456 -10.66 -8.15 -26.71
C SER A 456 -9.87 -8.94 -27.73
N ALA A 457 -10.38 -8.97 -28.97
CA ALA A 457 -9.69 -9.53 -30.12
C ALA A 457 -9.71 -8.51 -31.25
N VAL A 458 -8.57 -8.32 -31.92
CA VAL A 458 -8.43 -7.39 -33.05
C VAL A 458 -8.11 -8.20 -34.32
N SER A 459 -8.84 -7.97 -35.38
CA SER A 459 -8.55 -8.58 -36.69
C SER A 459 -7.28 -7.96 -37.29
N THR A 460 -6.40 -8.81 -37.78
CA THR A 460 -5.20 -8.44 -38.58
C THR A 460 -5.41 -8.69 -40.07
N SER A 461 -6.63 -9.06 -40.49
CA SER A 461 -6.97 -9.44 -41.84
C SER A 461 -8.17 -8.65 -42.40
N GLU A 462 -8.13 -8.28 -43.66
CA GLU A 462 -9.25 -7.64 -44.34
C GLU A 462 -10.45 -8.59 -44.54
N GLN A 463 -10.29 -9.88 -44.29
CA GLN A 463 -11.35 -10.91 -44.41
C GLN A 463 -12.18 -11.08 -43.14
N LEU A 464 -11.84 -10.38 -42.07
CA LEU A 464 -12.54 -10.46 -40.78
C LEU A 464 -12.78 -9.07 -40.21
N ASP A 465 -14.01 -8.74 -39.90
CA ASP A 465 -14.39 -7.48 -39.27
C ASP A 465 -14.19 -7.56 -37.75
N THR A 466 -13.50 -6.56 -37.17
CA THR A 466 -13.17 -6.54 -35.75
C THR A 466 -14.39 -6.35 -34.85
N ASP A 467 -15.35 -5.52 -35.25
CA ASP A 467 -16.56 -5.27 -34.46
C ASP A 467 -17.51 -6.47 -34.50
N TYR A 468 -17.58 -7.15 -35.64
CA TYR A 468 -18.26 -8.43 -35.78
C TYR A 468 -17.68 -9.49 -34.83
N LEU A 469 -16.35 -9.62 -34.80
CA LEU A 469 -15.65 -10.54 -33.91
C LEU A 469 -15.97 -10.25 -32.45
N ASN A 470 -15.79 -9.00 -32.01
CA ASN A 470 -16.00 -8.59 -30.61
C ASN A 470 -17.48 -8.69 -30.21
N GLY A 471 -18.42 -8.40 -31.09
CA GLY A 471 -19.86 -8.55 -30.86
C GLY A 471 -20.25 -10.00 -30.54
N PHE A 472 -19.73 -10.96 -31.30
CA PHE A 472 -19.97 -12.38 -31.02
C PHE A 472 -19.25 -12.85 -29.76
N LEU A 473 -18.06 -12.34 -29.46
CA LEU A 473 -17.33 -12.63 -28.20
C LEU A 473 -18.13 -12.22 -26.95
N ARG A 474 -18.84 -11.10 -27.02
CA ARG A 474 -19.72 -10.59 -25.94
C ARG A 474 -21.11 -11.25 -25.90
N SER A 475 -21.44 -12.09 -26.85
CA SER A 475 -22.74 -12.79 -26.86
C SER A 475 -22.89 -13.74 -25.67
N THR A 476 -24.13 -13.93 -25.18
CA THR A 476 -24.43 -14.79 -24.02
C THR A 476 -23.97 -16.23 -24.20
N VAL A 477 -23.83 -16.71 -25.43
CA VAL A 477 -23.38 -18.06 -25.73
C VAL A 477 -21.87 -18.22 -25.48
N ASN A 478 -21.11 -17.22 -25.83
CA ASN A 478 -19.67 -17.19 -25.58
C ASN A 478 -19.34 -16.77 -24.11
N THR A 479 -20.12 -15.87 -23.53
CA THR A 479 -19.94 -15.44 -22.13
C THR A 479 -20.31 -16.50 -21.10
N ARG A 480 -21.31 -17.37 -21.35
CA ARG A 480 -21.66 -18.51 -20.47
C ARG A 480 -20.53 -19.53 -20.31
N ARG A 481 -19.57 -19.57 -21.23
CA ARG A 481 -18.39 -20.42 -21.18
C ARG A 481 -17.22 -19.78 -20.42
N SER A 482 -17.30 -18.48 -20.17
CA SER A 482 -16.21 -17.64 -19.58
C SER A 482 -16.43 -17.28 -18.11
N THR A 483 -17.55 -17.65 -17.49
CA THR A 483 -17.83 -17.34 -16.07
C THR A 483 -17.09 -18.31 -15.17
N SER A 484 -16.02 -17.83 -14.53
CA SER A 484 -15.39 -18.51 -13.41
C SER A 484 -16.23 -18.37 -12.14
N THR A 485 -16.13 -19.35 -11.23
CA THR A 485 -16.82 -19.41 -9.94
C THR A 485 -16.49 -18.23 -8.98
N SER A 486 -15.59 -17.31 -9.35
CA SER A 486 -15.16 -16.15 -8.55
C SER A 486 -15.77 -14.81 -8.96
N GLY A 487 -16.70 -14.78 -9.90
CA GLY A 487 -17.43 -13.55 -10.27
C GLY A 487 -16.62 -12.51 -11.06
N THR A 488 -15.37 -12.77 -11.41
CA THR A 488 -14.56 -11.90 -12.25
C THR A 488 -14.75 -12.26 -13.72
N PHE A 489 -15.26 -11.32 -14.53
CA PHE A 489 -15.44 -11.48 -15.96
C PHE A 489 -14.07 -11.53 -16.64
N ARG A 490 -13.68 -12.70 -17.15
CA ARG A 490 -12.54 -12.85 -18.07
C ARG A 490 -13.08 -13.47 -19.35
N MET A 491 -12.88 -12.78 -20.47
CA MET A 491 -13.28 -13.26 -21.78
C MET A 491 -12.37 -14.43 -22.18
N ASP A 492 -12.91 -15.66 -22.27
CA ASP A 492 -12.17 -16.78 -22.84
C ASP A 492 -12.18 -16.69 -24.35
N THR A 493 -11.26 -15.91 -24.91
CA THR A 493 -11.09 -15.77 -26.36
C THR A 493 -10.67 -17.07 -27.04
N ARG A 494 -10.15 -18.06 -26.28
CA ARG A 494 -9.67 -19.33 -26.85
C ARG A 494 -10.77 -20.35 -27.07
N GLY A 495 -11.81 -20.36 -26.24
CA GLY A 495 -12.96 -21.26 -26.36
C GLY A 495 -14.11 -20.71 -27.19
N SER A 496 -14.09 -19.42 -27.54
CA SER A 496 -15.16 -18.76 -28.28
C SER A 496 -15.18 -19.11 -29.75
N ARG A 497 -16.39 -19.16 -30.31
CA ARG A 497 -16.62 -19.45 -31.74
C ARG A 497 -17.47 -18.36 -32.36
N ILE A 498 -17.20 -18.05 -33.64
CA ILE A 498 -17.96 -17.11 -34.46
C ILE A 498 -18.48 -17.79 -35.74
N PRO A 499 -19.64 -17.41 -36.26
CA PRO A 499 -20.14 -17.90 -37.53
C PRO A 499 -19.23 -17.48 -38.69
N GLN A 500 -19.13 -18.31 -39.71
CA GLN A 500 -18.50 -17.95 -40.98
C GLN A 500 -19.52 -17.28 -41.89
N MET A 501 -19.23 -16.06 -42.35
CA MET A 501 -20.06 -15.35 -43.32
C MET A 501 -19.22 -14.42 -44.20
N ALA A 502 -19.81 -13.94 -45.32
CA ALA A 502 -19.12 -13.00 -46.20
C ALA A 502 -18.77 -11.70 -45.50
N ILE A 503 -17.64 -11.06 -45.89
CA ILE A 503 -17.12 -9.85 -45.22
C ILE A 503 -18.14 -8.70 -45.21
N ASP A 504 -18.93 -8.53 -46.26
CA ASP A 504 -19.95 -7.47 -46.33
C ASP A 504 -21.09 -7.72 -45.31
N GLU A 505 -21.39 -8.96 -45.02
CA GLU A 505 -22.37 -9.35 -44.03
C GLU A 505 -21.78 -9.20 -42.62
N GLN A 506 -20.52 -9.60 -42.41
CA GLN A 506 -19.78 -9.33 -41.15
C GLN A 506 -19.78 -7.82 -40.80
N ARG A 507 -19.51 -6.95 -41.79
CA ARG A 507 -19.52 -5.48 -41.57
C ARG A 507 -20.90 -4.96 -41.18
N ARG A 508 -21.99 -5.54 -41.72
CA ARG A 508 -23.37 -5.15 -41.31
C ARG A 508 -23.65 -5.53 -39.86
N TYR A 509 -23.27 -6.74 -39.43
CA TYR A 509 -23.39 -7.17 -38.04
C TYR A 509 -22.46 -6.38 -37.15
N GLY A 510 -21.21 -6.14 -37.59
CA GLY A 510 -20.22 -5.35 -36.88
C GLY A 510 -20.70 -3.92 -36.60
N ALA A 511 -21.29 -3.25 -37.60
CA ALA A 511 -21.87 -1.92 -37.41
C ALA A 511 -23.00 -1.91 -36.36
N ALA A 512 -23.85 -2.94 -36.33
CA ALA A 512 -24.90 -3.07 -35.31
C ALA A 512 -24.31 -3.34 -33.93
N PHE A 513 -23.30 -4.19 -33.80
CA PHE A 513 -22.63 -4.47 -32.55
C PHE A 513 -21.87 -3.25 -32.02
N ARG A 514 -21.23 -2.47 -32.88
CA ARG A 514 -20.57 -1.20 -32.50
C ARG A 514 -21.59 -0.22 -31.94
N ALA A 515 -22.73 -0.02 -32.60
CA ALA A 515 -23.79 0.85 -32.12
C ALA A 515 -24.34 0.41 -30.75
N LEU A 516 -24.51 -0.90 -30.52
CA LEU A 516 -24.90 -1.44 -29.22
C LEU A 516 -23.81 -1.19 -28.13
N GLN A 517 -22.54 -1.32 -28.48
CA GLN A 517 -21.46 -1.02 -27.57
C GLN A 517 -21.40 0.48 -27.21
N GLU A 518 -21.53 1.36 -28.20
CA GLU A 518 -21.63 2.80 -28.00
C GLU A 518 -22.81 3.17 -27.09
N TYR A 519 -23.94 2.51 -27.27
CA TYR A 519 -25.10 2.67 -26.39
C TYR A 519 -24.81 2.23 -24.95
N GLU A 520 -24.20 1.05 -24.74
CA GLU A 520 -23.81 0.57 -23.40
C GLU A 520 -22.83 1.53 -22.70
N GLU A 521 -21.85 2.07 -23.43
CA GLU A 521 -20.89 3.04 -22.91
C GLU A 521 -21.58 4.37 -22.52
N HIS A 522 -22.59 4.82 -23.31
CA HIS A 522 -23.36 6.03 -22.97
C HIS A 522 -24.23 5.80 -21.72
N VAL A 523 -24.87 4.65 -21.59
CA VAL A 523 -25.62 4.29 -20.38
C VAL A 523 -24.69 4.23 -19.16
N GLY A 524 -23.49 3.68 -19.30
CA GLY A 524 -22.48 3.66 -18.26
C GLY A 524 -22.09 5.09 -17.80
N ARG A 525 -21.82 5.98 -18.76
CA ARG A 525 -21.51 7.39 -18.47
C ARG A 525 -22.67 8.11 -17.79
N LEU A 526 -23.90 7.88 -18.27
CA LEU A 526 -25.12 8.45 -17.68
C LEU A 526 -25.28 8.00 -16.21
N ALA A 527 -25.01 6.73 -15.92
CA ALA A 527 -25.08 6.20 -14.55
C ALA A 527 -24.04 6.86 -13.62
N GLU A 528 -22.82 7.10 -14.11
CA GLU A 528 -21.79 7.82 -13.31
C GLU A 528 -22.15 9.29 -13.10
N LEU A 529 -22.59 10.00 -14.13
CA LEU A 529 -23.07 11.38 -13.99
C LEU A 529 -24.26 11.48 -13.03
N SER A 530 -25.16 10.50 -13.04
CA SER A 530 -26.31 10.48 -12.13
C SER A 530 -25.89 10.27 -10.67
N LYS A 531 -24.88 9.42 -10.42
CA LYS A 531 -24.29 9.26 -9.08
C LYS A 531 -23.60 10.54 -8.62
N GLN A 532 -22.83 11.18 -9.50
CA GLN A 532 -22.16 12.44 -9.22
C GLN A 532 -23.16 13.55 -8.88
N ALA A 533 -24.21 13.73 -9.68
CA ALA A 533 -25.25 14.72 -9.41
C ALA A 533 -25.95 14.47 -8.07
N ALA A 534 -26.25 13.21 -7.74
CA ALA A 534 -26.87 12.85 -6.47
C ALA A 534 -25.94 13.10 -5.26
N SER A 535 -24.62 12.92 -5.43
CA SER A 535 -23.65 13.26 -4.40
C SER A 535 -23.54 14.76 -4.20
N LEU A 536 -23.30 15.52 -5.29
CA LEU A 536 -23.23 16.99 -5.25
C LEU A 536 -24.49 17.61 -4.63
N ALA A 537 -25.69 17.10 -4.99
CA ALA A 537 -26.93 17.60 -4.40
C ALA A 537 -27.01 17.33 -2.89
N ARG A 538 -26.66 16.11 -2.44
CA ARG A 538 -26.67 15.78 -1.00
C ARG A 538 -25.67 16.63 -0.22
N ASP A 539 -24.45 16.71 -0.71
CA ASP A 539 -23.36 17.42 -0.04
C ASP A 539 -23.64 18.94 -0.02
N GLY A 540 -24.14 19.49 -1.14
CA GLY A 540 -24.55 20.89 -1.22
C GLY A 540 -25.74 21.23 -0.30
N LEU A 541 -26.74 20.36 -0.20
CA LEU A 541 -27.88 20.54 0.71
C LEU A 541 -27.46 20.43 2.17
N THR A 542 -26.59 19.48 2.51
CA THR A 542 -26.15 19.28 3.90
C THR A 542 -25.16 20.35 4.37
N SER A 543 -24.39 20.94 3.46
CA SER A 543 -23.52 22.07 3.74
C SER A 543 -24.23 23.44 3.73
N GLY A 544 -25.50 23.49 3.26
CA GLY A 544 -26.22 24.74 3.08
C GLY A 544 -25.82 25.55 1.83
N ALA A 545 -24.96 24.99 0.98
CA ALA A 545 -24.55 25.59 -0.29
C ALA A 545 -25.65 25.48 -1.37
N LEU A 546 -26.53 24.51 -1.25
CA LEU A 546 -27.76 24.36 -2.05
C LEU A 546 -28.98 24.42 -1.14
N LEU A 547 -30.10 24.89 -1.69
CA LEU A 547 -31.38 24.91 -1.01
C LEU A 547 -32.39 24.00 -1.72
N PRO A 548 -33.33 23.36 -0.98
CA PRO A 548 -34.41 22.65 -1.62
C PRO A 548 -35.30 23.62 -2.43
N PRO A 549 -36.00 23.11 -3.46
CA PRO A 549 -36.95 23.93 -4.19
C PRO A 549 -38.03 24.52 -3.24
N PRO A 550 -38.54 25.73 -3.55
CA PRO A 550 -39.63 26.28 -2.77
C PRO A 550 -40.80 25.29 -2.73
N SER A 551 -41.48 25.19 -1.58
CA SER A 551 -42.69 24.38 -1.47
C SER A 551 -43.79 24.93 -2.41
N ASP A 552 -44.47 24.06 -3.15
CA ASP A 552 -45.55 24.40 -4.07
C ASP A 552 -46.78 25.08 -3.41
N ASP A 553 -46.69 25.43 -2.11
CA ASP A 553 -47.76 26.02 -1.30
C ASP A 553 -47.60 27.57 -1.12
N SER A 554 -47.16 28.30 -2.15
CA SER A 554 -47.17 29.78 -2.13
C SER A 554 -47.77 30.38 -3.39
#